data_15b8a8eb930eccbeeb7f34d8845300fa
#
_entry.id   15b8a8eb930eccbeeb7f34d8845300fa
#
_cell.length_a   1.000
_cell.length_b   1.000
_cell.length_c   1.000
_cell.angle_alpha   90.00
_cell.angle_beta   90.00
_cell.angle_gamma   90.00
#
_symmetry.space_group_name_H-M   'P 1'
#
loop_
_entity.id
_entity.type
_entity.pdbx_description
1 polymer ?
#
loop_
_entity_poly.entity_id
_entity_poly.type
_entity_poly.pdbx_seq_one_letter_code
_entity_poly.pdbx_strand_id
1 'polypeptide(L)'
;MQDVVENNILRFWLDKMQDHERGGFYGRMTGEGEICPEAEKGCILNARILWSFSAAYRVLHHSEYLAAATRAKDYILTHFIDPEYGGAYWSLDCDGHPLDTKKQFYAIGFVIYGLSEYARSTGDKEAFERAMDLYYCIEEHSLDKQYGGYIEAATRDWQPIADMRLSDFDANYPKSQNTHLHIIEPYTNLFRLMQERPELTTPKAVSYTHLRAHET
;
A
#
# COMPACT_ATOMS: atom_id res chain seq x y z
N MET A 1 26.56 1.92 -5.56
CA MET A 1 25.20 1.79 -4.96
C MET A 1 24.12 1.78 -6.03
N GLN A 2 24.07 2.77 -6.96
CA GLN A 2 23.09 2.81 -8.06
C GLN A 2 23.12 1.54 -8.91
N ASP A 3 24.29 1.06 -9.33
CA ASP A 3 24.45 -0.17 -10.09
C ASP A 3 23.82 -1.40 -9.43
N VAL A 4 23.95 -1.56 -8.11
CA VAL A 4 23.32 -2.67 -7.36
C VAL A 4 21.78 -2.54 -7.36
N VAL A 5 21.27 -1.32 -7.24
CA VAL A 5 19.81 -1.08 -7.29
C VAL A 5 19.27 -1.42 -8.66
N GLU A 6 19.87 -0.91 -9.73
CA GLU A 6 19.35 -1.05 -11.09
C GLU A 6 19.60 -2.46 -11.67
N ASN A 7 20.83 -2.97 -11.58
CA ASN A 7 21.24 -4.18 -12.26
C ASN A 7 21.07 -5.47 -11.43
N ASN A 8 20.75 -5.35 -10.13
CA ASN A 8 20.45 -6.50 -9.29
C ASN A 8 19.00 -6.42 -8.77
N ILE A 9 18.69 -5.44 -7.88
CA ILE A 9 17.39 -5.45 -7.17
C ILE A 9 16.23 -5.21 -8.13
N LEU A 10 16.20 -4.07 -8.83
CA LEU A 10 15.08 -3.73 -9.71
C LEU A 10 14.99 -4.71 -10.89
N ARG A 11 16.13 -5.10 -11.45
CA ARG A 11 16.19 -6.06 -12.56
C ARG A 11 15.60 -7.41 -12.17
N PHE A 12 15.91 -7.92 -10.97
CA PHE A 12 15.32 -9.15 -10.46
C PHE A 12 13.78 -9.10 -10.46
N TRP A 13 13.19 -8.02 -9.94
CA TRP A 13 11.73 -7.88 -9.90
C TRP A 13 11.11 -7.73 -11.29
N LEU A 14 11.78 -7.04 -12.21
CA LEU A 14 11.31 -6.90 -13.59
C LEU A 14 11.35 -8.22 -14.36
N ASP A 15 12.44 -8.98 -14.22
CA ASP A 15 12.68 -10.15 -15.06
C ASP A 15 12.07 -11.43 -14.50
N LYS A 16 11.90 -11.51 -13.16
CA LYS A 16 11.53 -12.77 -12.49
C LYS A 16 10.16 -12.72 -11.81
N MET A 17 9.75 -11.59 -11.28
CA MET A 17 8.62 -11.56 -10.36
C MET A 17 7.31 -11.07 -10.98
N GLN A 18 7.30 -10.61 -12.23
CA GLN A 18 6.06 -10.25 -12.91
C GLN A 18 5.27 -11.52 -13.28
N ASP A 19 4.02 -11.59 -12.84
CA ASP A 19 3.09 -12.67 -13.23
C ASP A 19 2.40 -12.29 -14.54
N HIS A 20 2.88 -12.81 -15.64
CA HIS A 20 2.36 -12.50 -16.97
C HIS A 20 1.07 -13.26 -17.31
N GLU A 21 0.72 -14.31 -16.56
CA GLU A 21 -0.47 -15.13 -16.79
C GLU A 21 -1.68 -14.59 -16.01
N ARG A 22 -1.47 -14.29 -14.71
CA ARG A 22 -2.55 -13.91 -13.76
C ARG A 22 -2.52 -12.45 -13.35
N GLY A 23 -1.56 -11.68 -13.85
CA GLY A 23 -1.41 -10.25 -13.55
C GLY A 23 -0.70 -9.97 -12.20
N GLY A 24 -0.32 -8.71 -12.01
CA GLY A 24 0.44 -8.31 -10.83
C GLY A 24 1.83 -8.95 -10.76
N PHE A 25 2.19 -9.41 -9.59
CA PHE A 25 3.49 -10.02 -9.28
C PHE A 25 3.29 -11.33 -8.53
N TYR A 26 4.21 -12.29 -8.71
CA TYR A 26 4.21 -13.53 -7.93
C TYR A 26 4.40 -13.24 -6.44
N GLY A 27 3.64 -13.94 -5.60
CA GLY A 27 3.68 -13.74 -4.17
C GLY A 27 4.87 -14.40 -3.46
N ARG A 28 5.50 -15.40 -4.11
CA ARG A 28 6.55 -16.20 -3.47
C ARG A 28 7.54 -16.79 -4.47
N MET A 29 8.79 -16.87 -4.02
CA MET A 29 9.88 -17.63 -4.62
C MET A 29 10.57 -18.47 -3.55
N THR A 30 11.06 -19.67 -3.89
CA THR A 30 11.82 -20.52 -2.98
C THR A 30 13.23 -19.97 -2.74
N GLY A 31 13.94 -20.51 -1.74
CA GLY A 31 15.33 -20.16 -1.48
C GLY A 31 16.28 -20.56 -2.62
N GLU A 32 15.87 -21.51 -3.46
CA GLU A 32 16.60 -21.98 -4.65
C GLU A 32 16.31 -21.12 -5.88
N GLY A 33 15.41 -20.12 -5.77
CA GLY A 33 15.09 -19.20 -6.86
C GLY A 33 13.97 -19.70 -7.79
N GLU A 34 13.16 -20.68 -7.36
CA GLU A 34 12.01 -21.17 -8.11
C GLU A 34 10.74 -20.39 -7.75
N ILE A 35 10.02 -19.93 -8.79
CA ILE A 35 8.73 -19.28 -8.61
C ILE A 35 7.70 -20.27 -8.07
N CYS A 36 6.89 -19.84 -7.10
CA CYS A 36 5.72 -20.56 -6.62
C CYS A 36 4.45 -19.92 -7.21
N PRO A 37 4.00 -20.30 -8.41
CA PRO A 37 2.94 -19.59 -9.11
C PRO A 37 1.58 -19.67 -8.43
N GLU A 38 1.35 -20.71 -7.62
CA GLU A 38 0.11 -20.91 -6.84
C GLU A 38 0.13 -20.23 -5.45
N ALA A 39 1.21 -19.50 -5.12
CA ALA A 39 1.29 -18.81 -3.84
C ALA A 39 0.36 -17.60 -3.78
N GLU A 40 -0.18 -17.33 -2.60
CA GLU A 40 -0.97 -16.14 -2.34
C GLU A 40 -0.20 -14.86 -2.63
N LYS A 41 -0.93 -13.79 -3.00
CA LYS A 41 -0.40 -12.47 -3.27
C LYS A 41 -0.74 -11.55 -2.11
N GLY A 42 0.29 -11.11 -1.37
CA GLY A 42 0.12 -10.23 -0.22
C GLY A 42 -0.05 -8.76 -0.61
N CYS A 43 -0.93 -8.05 0.09
CA CYS A 43 -1.17 -6.62 -0.12
C CYS A 43 0.09 -5.80 0.08
N ILE A 44 0.82 -6.03 1.17
CA ILE A 44 2.04 -5.29 1.52
C ILE A 44 3.11 -5.44 0.44
N LEU A 45 3.30 -6.65 -0.09
CA LEU A 45 4.27 -6.90 -1.16
C LEU A 45 3.96 -6.06 -2.39
N ASN A 46 2.72 -6.10 -2.87
CA ASN A 46 2.29 -5.34 -4.04
C ASN A 46 2.39 -3.82 -3.83
N ALA A 47 2.03 -3.33 -2.64
CA ALA A 47 2.17 -1.92 -2.29
C ALA A 47 3.64 -1.46 -2.24
N ARG A 48 4.55 -2.28 -1.71
CA ARG A 48 5.99 -2.00 -1.70
C ARG A 48 6.60 -2.03 -3.10
N ILE A 49 6.15 -2.93 -3.97
CA ILE A 49 6.55 -2.95 -5.38
C ILE A 49 6.11 -1.65 -6.06
N LEU A 50 4.85 -1.25 -5.88
CA LEU A 50 4.33 0.02 -6.39
C LEU A 50 5.18 1.20 -5.94
N TRP A 51 5.47 1.31 -4.64
CA TRP A 51 6.29 2.39 -4.09
C TRP A 51 7.70 2.37 -4.69
N SER A 52 8.35 1.21 -4.71
CA SER A 52 9.75 1.08 -5.14
C SER A 52 9.94 1.46 -6.61
N PHE A 53 9.09 0.97 -7.50
CA PHE A 53 9.17 1.30 -8.92
C PHE A 53 8.74 2.73 -9.22
N SER A 54 7.78 3.28 -8.47
CA SER A 54 7.39 4.69 -8.58
C SER A 54 8.54 5.61 -8.17
N ALA A 55 9.22 5.30 -7.05
CA ALA A 55 10.38 6.05 -6.59
C ALA A 55 11.57 5.92 -7.55
N ALA A 56 11.82 4.72 -8.07
CA ALA A 56 12.85 4.47 -9.09
C ALA A 56 12.57 5.28 -10.37
N TYR A 57 11.32 5.27 -10.86
CA TYR A 57 10.93 6.07 -12.02
C TYR A 57 11.11 7.57 -11.78
N ARG A 58 10.70 8.07 -10.61
CA ARG A 58 10.85 9.49 -10.26
C ARG A 58 12.31 9.97 -10.27
N VAL A 59 13.25 9.07 -9.92
CA VAL A 59 14.67 9.42 -9.82
C VAL A 59 15.44 9.12 -11.10
N LEU A 60 15.17 7.99 -11.75
CA LEU A 60 15.97 7.45 -12.86
C LEU A 60 15.32 7.64 -14.24
N HIS A 61 14.01 7.91 -14.28
CA HIS A 61 13.21 8.18 -15.48
C HIS A 61 13.19 7.06 -16.53
N HIS A 62 13.45 5.80 -16.14
CA HIS A 62 13.37 4.66 -17.05
C HIS A 62 11.91 4.23 -17.23
N SER A 63 11.44 4.13 -18.47
CA SER A 63 10.05 3.79 -18.80
C SER A 63 9.64 2.40 -18.31
N GLU A 64 10.57 1.44 -18.20
CA GLU A 64 10.31 0.10 -17.65
C GLU A 64 9.91 0.14 -16.17
N TYR A 65 10.45 1.09 -15.38
CA TYR A 65 10.04 1.26 -13.99
C TYR A 65 8.62 1.84 -13.89
N LEU A 66 8.28 2.78 -14.76
CA LEU A 66 6.91 3.28 -14.84
C LEU A 66 5.94 2.16 -15.22
N ALA A 67 6.28 1.33 -16.20
CA ALA A 67 5.44 0.20 -16.61
C ALA A 67 5.20 -0.79 -15.45
N ALA A 68 6.25 -1.13 -14.69
CA ALA A 68 6.14 -1.99 -13.51
C ALA A 68 5.31 -1.35 -12.38
N ALA A 69 5.50 -0.04 -12.13
CA ALA A 69 4.70 0.70 -11.16
C ALA A 69 3.22 0.76 -11.57
N THR A 70 2.93 1.05 -12.84
CA THR A 70 1.56 1.07 -13.37
C THR A 70 0.90 -0.31 -13.24
N ARG A 71 1.63 -1.38 -13.58
CA ARG A 71 1.17 -2.76 -13.40
C ARG A 71 0.78 -3.04 -11.94
N ALA A 72 1.62 -2.62 -10.98
CA ALA A 72 1.33 -2.80 -9.56
C ALA A 72 0.12 -1.97 -9.11
N LYS A 73 0.03 -0.69 -9.54
CA LYS A 73 -1.11 0.20 -9.24
C LYS A 73 -2.40 -0.41 -9.75
N ASP A 74 -2.45 -0.78 -11.02
CA ASP A 74 -3.67 -1.31 -11.65
C ASP A 74 -4.11 -2.60 -10.96
N TYR A 75 -3.17 -3.49 -10.63
CA TYR A 75 -3.48 -4.72 -9.91
C TYR A 75 -4.02 -4.45 -8.50
N ILE A 76 -3.43 -3.51 -7.76
CA ILE A 76 -3.92 -3.11 -6.44
C ILE A 76 -5.34 -2.55 -6.53
N LEU A 77 -5.59 -1.62 -7.44
CA LEU A 77 -6.89 -0.97 -7.57
C LEU A 77 -7.99 -1.94 -8.00
N THR A 78 -7.64 -2.94 -8.84
CA THR A 78 -8.62 -3.90 -9.38
C THR A 78 -8.92 -5.04 -8.41
N HIS A 79 -7.92 -5.54 -7.65
CA HIS A 79 -8.04 -6.79 -6.92
C HIS A 79 -7.96 -6.63 -5.39
N PHE A 80 -7.13 -5.70 -4.88
CA PHE A 80 -6.97 -5.54 -3.44
C PHE A 80 -7.97 -4.59 -2.79
N ILE A 81 -8.48 -3.59 -3.52
CA ILE A 81 -9.48 -2.67 -2.97
C ILE A 81 -10.83 -3.38 -2.83
N ASP A 82 -11.40 -3.33 -1.64
CA ASP A 82 -12.73 -3.89 -1.39
C ASP A 82 -13.81 -2.96 -1.96
N PRO A 83 -14.55 -3.38 -3.01
CA PRO A 83 -15.54 -2.51 -3.65
C PRO A 83 -16.81 -2.30 -2.82
N GLU A 84 -17.04 -3.12 -1.79
CA GLU A 84 -18.26 -3.08 -0.97
C GLU A 84 -18.03 -2.25 0.30
N TYR A 85 -16.95 -2.52 1.04
CA TYR A 85 -16.68 -1.88 2.33
C TYR A 85 -15.54 -0.86 2.28
N GLY A 86 -14.81 -0.76 1.16
CA GLY A 86 -13.60 0.07 1.09
C GLY A 86 -12.41 -0.55 1.81
N GLY A 87 -11.30 0.19 1.89
CA GLY A 87 -10.05 -0.35 2.40
C GLY A 87 -9.42 -1.37 1.46
N ALA A 88 -8.50 -2.20 1.97
CA ALA A 88 -7.82 -3.23 1.19
C ALA A 88 -7.90 -4.58 1.90
N TYR A 89 -7.95 -5.66 1.12
CA TYR A 89 -7.80 -7.03 1.59
C TYR A 89 -6.36 -7.30 2.02
N TRP A 90 -6.17 -8.21 2.98
CA TRP A 90 -4.85 -8.62 3.46
C TRP A 90 -4.09 -9.43 2.40
N SER A 91 -4.76 -10.43 1.80
CA SER A 91 -4.19 -11.24 0.73
C SER A 91 -5.22 -11.70 -0.29
N LEU A 92 -4.73 -12.07 -1.46
CA LEU A 92 -5.47 -12.67 -2.56
C LEU A 92 -4.90 -14.06 -2.85
N ASP A 93 -5.69 -14.94 -3.46
CA ASP A 93 -5.17 -16.14 -4.08
C ASP A 93 -4.31 -15.82 -5.31
N CYS A 94 -3.73 -16.83 -5.94
CA CYS A 94 -2.87 -16.64 -7.12
C CYS A 94 -3.63 -16.05 -8.32
N ASP A 95 -4.94 -16.25 -8.42
CA ASP A 95 -5.80 -15.75 -9.49
C ASP A 95 -6.33 -14.34 -9.24
N GLY A 96 -6.07 -13.79 -8.05
CA GLY A 96 -6.48 -12.43 -7.67
C GLY A 96 -7.84 -12.33 -6.99
N HIS A 97 -8.41 -13.44 -6.52
CA HIS A 97 -9.62 -13.39 -5.70
C HIS A 97 -9.27 -13.15 -4.22
N PRO A 98 -10.12 -12.45 -3.46
CA PRO A 98 -9.91 -12.22 -2.03
C PRO A 98 -9.75 -13.55 -1.26
N LEU A 99 -8.62 -13.72 -0.54
CA LEU A 99 -8.33 -14.90 0.27
C LEU A 99 -8.47 -14.59 1.76
N ASP A 100 -7.68 -13.66 2.28
CA ASP A 100 -7.87 -13.11 3.63
C ASP A 100 -8.39 -11.67 3.50
N THR A 101 -9.62 -11.47 3.93
CA THR A 101 -10.35 -10.20 3.75
C THR A 101 -10.26 -9.27 4.95
N LYS A 102 -9.54 -9.66 6.02
CA LYS A 102 -9.35 -8.79 7.19
C LYS A 102 -8.73 -7.46 6.79
N LYS A 103 -9.10 -6.39 7.50
CA LYS A 103 -8.58 -5.05 7.30
C LYS A 103 -7.42 -4.82 8.26
N GLN A 104 -6.20 -5.04 7.79
CA GLN A 104 -4.99 -4.66 8.51
C GLN A 104 -4.63 -3.22 8.15
N PHE A 105 -4.70 -2.31 9.13
CA PHE A 105 -4.42 -0.89 8.87
C PHE A 105 -2.96 -0.65 8.48
N TYR A 106 -2.07 -1.49 8.93
CA TYR A 106 -0.69 -1.59 8.43
C TYR A 106 -0.64 -1.74 6.90
N ALA A 107 -1.39 -2.69 6.34
CA ALA A 107 -1.41 -2.93 4.89
C ALA A 107 -2.07 -1.78 4.13
N ILE A 108 -3.17 -1.24 4.64
CA ILE A 108 -3.84 -0.07 4.06
C ILE A 108 -2.87 1.12 4.02
N GLY A 109 -2.09 1.34 5.08
CA GLY A 109 -1.03 2.34 5.11
C GLY A 109 -0.02 2.15 3.97
N PHE A 110 0.45 0.93 3.73
CA PHE A 110 1.36 0.67 2.61
C PHE A 110 0.74 0.94 1.24
N VAL A 111 -0.56 0.67 1.06
CA VAL A 111 -1.24 1.02 -0.20
C VAL A 111 -1.28 2.54 -0.40
N ILE A 112 -1.60 3.32 0.65
CA ILE A 112 -1.51 4.78 0.61
C ILE A 112 -0.09 5.22 0.23
N TYR A 113 0.94 4.58 0.81
CA TYR A 113 2.35 4.90 0.55
C TYR A 113 2.71 4.70 -0.93
N GLY A 114 2.33 3.54 -1.49
CA GLY A 114 2.57 3.22 -2.90
C GLY A 114 1.82 4.15 -3.86
N LEU A 115 0.53 4.36 -3.64
CA LEU A 115 -0.31 5.24 -4.46
C LEU A 115 0.15 6.70 -4.41
N SER A 116 0.53 7.19 -3.23
CA SER A 116 1.07 8.54 -3.06
C SER A 116 2.36 8.74 -3.83
N GLU A 117 3.29 7.77 -3.80
CA GLU A 117 4.55 7.86 -4.55
C GLU A 117 4.32 7.77 -6.06
N TYR A 118 3.38 6.93 -6.50
CA TYR A 118 2.98 6.86 -7.90
C TYR A 118 2.40 8.20 -8.39
N ALA A 119 1.46 8.78 -7.64
CA ALA A 119 0.88 10.08 -7.98
C ALA A 119 1.94 11.21 -7.97
N ARG A 120 2.91 11.18 -7.04
CA ARG A 120 4.05 12.12 -7.04
C ARG A 120 4.88 12.03 -8.31
N SER A 121 5.15 10.82 -8.77
CA SER A 121 6.03 10.57 -9.93
C SER A 121 5.34 10.83 -11.27
N THR A 122 4.01 10.68 -11.35
CA THR A 122 3.25 10.69 -12.60
C THR A 122 2.25 11.86 -12.73
N GLY A 123 1.75 12.39 -11.62
CA GLY A 123 0.60 13.29 -11.60
C GLY A 123 -0.75 12.57 -11.73
N ASP A 124 -0.80 11.26 -11.51
CA ASP A 124 -2.02 10.45 -11.64
C ASP A 124 -3.06 10.82 -10.57
N LYS A 125 -4.18 11.39 -11.04
CA LYS A 125 -5.26 11.86 -10.18
C LYS A 125 -6.02 10.71 -9.52
N GLU A 126 -6.24 9.60 -10.22
CA GLU A 126 -6.91 8.43 -9.67
C GLU A 126 -6.13 7.85 -8.48
N ALA A 127 -4.81 7.69 -8.63
CA ALA A 127 -3.96 7.22 -7.54
C ALA A 127 -4.01 8.14 -6.32
N PHE A 128 -4.04 9.46 -6.53
CA PHE A 128 -4.22 10.43 -5.45
C PHE A 128 -5.58 10.28 -4.77
N GLU A 129 -6.68 10.24 -5.53
CA GLU A 129 -8.03 10.10 -4.99
C GLU A 129 -8.18 8.80 -4.19
N ARG A 130 -7.66 7.68 -4.69
CA ARG A 130 -7.67 6.40 -3.97
C ARG A 130 -6.82 6.40 -2.70
N ALA A 131 -5.66 7.08 -2.73
CA ALA A 131 -4.86 7.26 -1.52
C ALA A 131 -5.63 8.05 -0.45
N MET A 132 -6.37 9.09 -0.85
CA MET A 132 -7.24 9.87 0.05
C MET A 132 -8.41 9.06 0.59
N ASP A 133 -9.07 8.23 -0.24
CA ASP A 133 -10.15 7.35 0.22
C ASP A 133 -9.65 6.40 1.32
N LEU A 134 -8.48 5.80 1.12
CA LEU A 134 -7.85 4.91 2.11
C LEU A 134 -7.39 5.66 3.38
N TYR A 135 -6.91 6.89 3.23
CA TYR A 135 -6.62 7.76 4.39
C TYR A 135 -7.89 7.94 5.24
N TYR A 136 -9.03 8.28 4.62
CA TYR A 136 -10.28 8.42 5.35
C TYR A 136 -10.75 7.12 6.00
N CYS A 137 -10.53 5.97 5.35
CA CYS A 137 -10.81 4.66 5.96
C CYS A 137 -10.01 4.44 7.27
N ILE A 138 -8.72 4.77 7.28
CA ILE A 138 -7.90 4.65 8.49
C ILE A 138 -8.40 5.61 9.57
N GLU A 139 -8.69 6.87 9.23
CA GLU A 139 -9.15 7.87 10.17
C GLU A 139 -10.53 7.56 10.77
N GLU A 140 -11.39 6.89 10.01
CA GLU A 140 -12.73 6.51 10.45
C GLU A 140 -12.72 5.26 11.33
N HIS A 141 -11.97 4.22 10.92
CA HIS A 141 -12.10 2.88 11.47
C HIS A 141 -10.96 2.47 12.40
N SER A 142 -9.78 3.10 12.30
CA SER A 142 -8.61 2.74 13.13
C SER A 142 -8.33 3.74 14.24
N LEU A 143 -8.63 5.03 14.03
CA LEU A 143 -8.32 6.06 15.03
C LEU A 143 -9.14 5.86 16.31
N ASP A 144 -8.44 5.60 17.42
CA ASP A 144 -9.06 5.57 18.74
C ASP A 144 -9.30 7.00 19.24
N LYS A 145 -10.54 7.44 19.18
CA LYS A 145 -10.94 8.81 19.58
C LYS A 145 -10.91 9.04 21.08
N GLN A 146 -10.87 7.97 21.89
CA GLN A 146 -10.87 8.08 23.35
C GLN A 146 -9.45 8.14 23.92
N TYR A 147 -8.57 7.26 23.47
CA TYR A 147 -7.22 7.10 24.02
C TYR A 147 -6.12 7.52 23.04
N GLY A 148 -6.47 7.93 21.84
CA GLY A 148 -5.53 8.26 20.76
C GLY A 148 -4.86 7.03 20.16
N GLY A 149 -4.13 7.25 19.07
CA GLY A 149 -3.47 6.18 18.30
C GLY A 149 -4.42 5.37 17.43
N TYR A 150 -3.87 4.35 16.78
CA TYR A 150 -4.55 3.57 15.75
C TYR A 150 -4.64 2.10 16.16
N ILE A 151 -5.81 1.48 15.91
CA ILE A 151 -6.08 0.06 16.13
C ILE A 151 -5.44 -0.74 14.98
N GLU A 152 -4.99 -1.99 15.28
CA GLU A 152 -4.24 -2.83 14.33
C GLU A 152 -5.08 -3.34 13.18
N ALA A 153 -6.29 -3.85 13.46
CA ALA A 153 -7.09 -4.57 12.47
C ALA A 153 -8.58 -4.53 12.79
N ALA A 154 -9.39 -4.80 11.76
CA ALA A 154 -10.84 -5.03 11.84
C ALA A 154 -11.24 -6.20 10.92
N THR A 155 -12.48 -6.67 11.05
CA THR A 155 -13.10 -7.56 10.07
C THR A 155 -13.28 -6.85 8.74
N ARG A 156 -13.68 -7.59 7.69
CA ARG A 156 -13.94 -7.01 6.37
C ARG A 156 -14.94 -5.84 6.41
N ASP A 157 -15.98 -5.95 7.24
CA ASP A 157 -17.06 -4.99 7.44
C ASP A 157 -16.81 -4.03 8.63
N TRP A 158 -15.55 -3.84 8.98
CA TRP A 158 -15.05 -2.89 10.02
C TRP A 158 -15.49 -3.20 11.47
N GLN A 159 -15.91 -4.43 11.76
CA GLN A 159 -16.21 -4.83 13.14
C GLN A 159 -14.92 -5.21 13.89
N PRO A 160 -14.94 -5.17 15.23
CA PRO A 160 -13.83 -5.66 16.04
C PRO A 160 -13.45 -7.11 15.71
N ILE A 161 -12.15 -7.38 15.60
CA ILE A 161 -11.61 -8.71 15.34
C ILE A 161 -10.79 -9.20 16.55
N ALA A 162 -10.88 -10.49 16.86
CA ALA A 162 -10.21 -11.06 18.02
C ALA A 162 -8.69 -11.22 17.81
N ASP A 163 -8.28 -11.62 16.62
CA ASP A 163 -6.86 -11.73 16.25
C ASP A 163 -6.45 -10.58 15.34
N MET A 164 -5.72 -9.63 15.90
CA MET A 164 -5.23 -8.42 15.21
C MET A 164 -3.80 -8.57 14.73
N ARG A 165 -3.13 -9.71 14.95
CA ARG A 165 -1.72 -9.91 14.63
C ARG A 165 -1.46 -9.81 13.12
N LEU A 166 -0.28 -9.31 12.77
CA LEU A 166 0.24 -9.34 11.41
C LEU A 166 0.80 -10.74 11.07
N SER A 167 1.36 -11.42 12.08
CA SER A 167 1.90 -12.77 11.98
C SER A 167 1.73 -13.56 13.26
N ASP A 168 1.92 -14.88 13.21
CA ASP A 168 1.86 -15.76 14.38
C ASP A 168 2.93 -15.49 15.44
N PHE A 169 3.96 -14.72 15.08
CA PHE A 169 5.04 -14.36 16.00
C PHE A 169 4.77 -13.06 16.77
N ASP A 170 3.73 -12.31 16.37
CA ASP A 170 3.41 -11.03 17.01
C ASP A 170 2.56 -11.24 18.26
N ALA A 171 2.72 -10.35 19.23
CA ALA A 171 1.80 -10.25 20.35
C ALA A 171 0.45 -9.67 19.90
N ASN A 172 -0.66 -10.27 20.36
CA ASN A 172 -1.99 -9.82 19.98
C ASN A 172 -2.42 -8.61 20.83
N TYR A 173 -1.87 -7.45 20.52
CA TYR A 173 -2.25 -6.17 21.13
C TYR A 173 -3.12 -5.35 20.18
N PRO A 174 -4.06 -4.55 20.70
CA PRO A 174 -4.93 -3.72 19.87
C PRO A 174 -4.20 -2.56 19.18
N LYS A 175 -3.01 -2.20 19.64
CA LYS A 175 -2.17 -1.13 19.10
C LYS A 175 -0.70 -1.51 19.23
N SER A 176 0.09 -1.30 18.19
CA SER A 176 1.54 -1.50 18.20
C SER A 176 2.29 -0.28 17.70
N GLN A 177 3.52 -0.13 18.14
CA GLN A 177 4.42 0.86 17.58
C GLN A 177 4.67 0.62 16.08
N ASN A 178 4.70 -0.64 15.66
CA ASN A 178 4.92 -1.02 14.27
C ASN A 178 3.87 -0.44 13.33
N THR A 179 2.59 -0.64 13.63
CA THR A 179 1.49 -0.08 12.84
C THR A 179 1.47 1.44 12.86
N HIS A 180 1.74 2.08 14.01
CA HIS A 180 1.83 3.54 14.06
C HIS A 180 2.93 4.11 13.16
N LEU A 181 4.13 3.50 13.14
CA LEU A 181 5.21 3.91 12.24
C LEU A 181 4.77 3.81 10.77
N HIS A 182 4.12 2.70 10.41
CA HIS A 182 3.68 2.45 9.04
C HIS A 182 2.33 3.13 8.67
N ILE A 183 1.75 3.92 9.57
CA ILE A 183 0.73 4.93 9.28
C ILE A 183 1.37 6.31 9.10
N ILE A 184 2.35 6.69 9.93
CA ILE A 184 3.04 7.98 9.84
C ILE A 184 3.81 8.12 8.52
N GLU A 185 4.48 7.08 8.05
CA GLU A 185 5.24 7.11 6.78
C GLU A 185 4.35 7.43 5.57
N PRO A 186 3.24 6.69 5.30
CA PRO A 186 2.34 7.02 4.19
C PRO A 186 1.67 8.38 4.33
N TYR A 187 1.29 8.78 5.55
CA TYR A 187 0.70 10.10 5.77
C TYR A 187 1.70 11.22 5.46
N THR A 188 2.96 11.03 5.84
CA THR A 188 4.04 11.96 5.48
C THR A 188 4.24 12.02 3.96
N ASN A 189 4.19 10.87 3.26
CA ASN A 189 4.35 10.85 1.81
C ASN A 189 3.15 11.46 1.09
N LEU A 190 1.93 11.20 1.57
CA LEU A 190 0.70 11.80 1.05
C LEU A 190 0.71 13.33 1.26
N PHE A 191 1.15 13.80 2.43
CA PHE A 191 1.31 15.23 2.69
C PHE A 191 2.34 15.88 1.75
N ARG A 192 3.50 15.23 1.53
CA ARG A 192 4.51 15.69 0.56
C ARG A 192 3.96 15.75 -0.86
N LEU A 193 3.19 14.74 -1.29
CA LEU A 193 2.49 14.74 -2.57
C LEU A 193 1.61 15.98 -2.71
N MET A 194 0.82 16.31 -1.70
CA MET A 194 -0.08 17.46 -1.72
C MET A 194 0.68 18.80 -1.82
N GLN A 195 1.87 18.89 -1.24
CA GLN A 195 2.73 20.07 -1.36
C GLN A 195 3.41 20.16 -2.74
N GLU A 196 3.88 19.03 -3.28
CA GLU A 196 4.61 18.99 -4.54
C GLU A 196 3.69 19.04 -5.77
N ARG A 197 2.42 18.62 -5.62
CA ARG A 197 1.40 18.51 -6.67
C ARG A 197 0.08 19.16 -6.25
N PRO A 198 0.07 20.46 -5.97
CA PRO A 198 -1.13 21.16 -5.49
C PRO A 198 -2.30 21.07 -6.48
N GLU A 199 -2.04 20.86 -7.76
CA GLU A 199 -3.06 20.68 -8.80
C GLU A 199 -3.90 19.43 -8.64
N LEU A 200 -3.41 18.42 -7.89
CA LEU A 200 -4.18 17.20 -7.58
C LEU A 200 -5.09 17.41 -6.37
N THR A 201 -4.79 18.37 -5.51
CA THR A 201 -5.49 18.54 -4.24
C THR A 201 -6.88 19.15 -4.41
N THR A 202 -7.86 18.59 -3.71
CA THR A 202 -9.20 19.19 -3.62
C THR A 202 -9.31 20.05 -2.36
N PRO A 203 -10.23 21.06 -2.31
CA PRO A 203 -10.45 21.86 -1.11
C PRO A 203 -10.76 21.02 0.15
N LYS A 204 -11.43 19.88 0.00
CA LYS A 204 -11.72 18.95 1.08
C LYS A 204 -10.46 18.28 1.64
N ALA A 205 -9.55 17.84 0.77
CA ALA A 205 -8.28 17.23 1.18
C ALA A 205 -7.38 18.23 1.96
N VAL A 206 -7.31 19.48 1.49
CA VAL A 206 -6.51 20.54 2.13
C VAL A 206 -7.03 20.86 3.54
N SER A 207 -8.34 20.94 3.74
CA SER A 207 -8.94 21.26 5.04
C SER A 207 -8.59 20.22 6.13
N TYR A 208 -8.58 18.93 5.77
CA TYR A 208 -8.32 17.84 6.72
C TYR A 208 -6.86 17.76 7.17
N THR A 209 -5.92 17.95 6.24
CA THR A 209 -4.48 17.88 6.57
C THR A 209 -4.01 19.07 7.38
N HIS A 210 -4.57 20.27 7.19
CA HIS A 210 -4.24 21.45 8.02
C HIS A 210 -4.77 21.32 9.46
N LEU A 211 -5.93 20.72 9.68
CA LEU A 211 -6.49 20.55 11.00
C LEU A 211 -5.64 19.61 11.87
N ARG A 212 -4.99 18.59 11.28
CA ARG A 212 -4.21 17.61 12.07
C ARG A 212 -2.72 17.92 12.18
N ALA A 213 -2.14 18.69 11.29
CA ALA A 213 -0.75 19.14 11.42
C ALA A 213 -0.55 20.09 12.63
N HIS A 214 -1.62 20.60 13.21
CA HIS A 214 -1.60 21.47 14.40
C HIS A 214 -1.92 20.72 15.71
N GLU A 215 -2.29 19.44 15.66
CA GLU A 215 -2.65 18.64 16.85
C GLU A 215 -1.53 17.68 17.30
N THR A 216 -0.41 17.63 16.60
CA THR A 216 0.82 16.92 16.95
C THR A 216 1.96 17.87 17.26
#